data_de04ba9eb292d78c0bf57fe3d0efa280
#
_entry.id   de04ba9eb292d78c0bf57fe3d0efa280
#
_cell.length_a   1.000
_cell.length_b   1.000
_cell.length_c   1.000
_cell.angle_alpha   90.00
_cell.angle_beta   90.00
_cell.angle_gamma   90.00
#
_symmetry.space_group_name_H-M   'P 1'
#
loop_
_entity.id
_entity.type
_entity.pdbx_description
1 polymer ?
#
loop_
_entity_poly.entity_id
_entity_poly.type
_entity_poly.pdbx_seq_one_letter_code
_entity_poly.pdbx_strand_id
1 'polypeptide(L)'
;TGNFVMTITSVGRTPIVKDFSVKAGEKLVDFGTLYIVDASNELGQVEIVAQKPLVKADIDKIEYNVQDDPDAQSNSVLEMLRKVPLVTVDGEDNIQVNGSSSFKVYVNGKPNNMMSNNPTEVLKSMPANSIKHIEVITNPGPKYDAEGVGGILNIVTVGSGLEGYTATFSANVSNRGAGGGAFGTIKSGKLTVSARYNYNYNDQPRNYSSGSQHVTPEAVTENSSNLDYDGSNKGHGSFQSGSMEASYEIDTLRLVTMSFGLWGGGNKSNGSTDYIATFPENINAAPIYSYSAFNRSKSSWYSIDGGIDYQRLFKVKDRMLTFSYKINTRPQTSDSYTEYEIDNGYNPDWADYLN
;
A
#
# COMPACT_ATOMS: atom_id res chain seq x y z
N THR A 1 -20.59 5.10 -83.13
CA THR A 1 -21.32 6.12 -82.40
C THR A 1 -21.47 5.66 -80.96
N GLY A 2 -21.13 6.53 -80.05
CA GLY A 2 -21.18 6.24 -78.60
C GLY A 2 -20.58 7.36 -77.77
N ASN A 3 -20.75 7.23 -76.42
CA ASN A 3 -20.08 8.10 -75.47
C ASN A 3 -18.77 7.46 -75.05
N PHE A 4 -17.73 8.26 -74.98
CA PHE A 4 -16.37 7.87 -74.67
C PHE A 4 -15.79 8.82 -73.62
N VAL A 5 -14.81 8.31 -72.89
CA VAL A 5 -14.04 9.10 -71.94
C VAL A 5 -12.61 9.11 -72.38
N MET A 6 -12.04 10.27 -72.56
CA MET A 6 -10.62 10.43 -72.84
C MET A 6 -9.89 10.80 -71.53
N THR A 7 -8.85 10.05 -71.18
CA THR A 7 -8.01 10.36 -70.03
C THR A 7 -6.57 10.59 -70.52
N ILE A 8 -6.02 11.75 -70.25
CA ILE A 8 -4.63 12.08 -70.52
C ILE A 8 -3.87 12.09 -69.21
N THR A 9 -2.86 11.26 -69.08
CA THR A 9 -2.02 11.11 -67.89
C THR A 9 -0.56 11.48 -68.22
N SER A 10 0.08 12.17 -67.34
CA SER A 10 1.52 12.46 -67.40
C SER A 10 2.13 12.39 -66.03
N VAL A 11 3.35 11.92 -65.91
CA VAL A 11 4.02 11.78 -64.60
C VAL A 11 4.19 13.17 -63.96
N GLY A 12 3.72 13.25 -62.68
CA GLY A 12 3.79 14.51 -61.91
C GLY A 12 2.74 15.55 -62.29
N ARG A 13 1.71 15.16 -63.04
CA ARG A 13 0.63 16.07 -63.49
C ARG A 13 -0.73 15.52 -63.17
N THR A 14 -1.69 16.44 -62.95
CA THR A 14 -3.10 16.08 -62.71
C THR A 14 -3.70 15.49 -63.98
N PRO A 15 -4.29 14.28 -63.98
CA PRO A 15 -4.95 13.69 -65.14
C PRO A 15 -6.12 14.58 -65.64
N ILE A 16 -6.17 14.78 -66.97
CA ILE A 16 -7.31 15.44 -67.62
C ILE A 16 -8.28 14.31 -68.05
N VAL A 17 -9.50 14.38 -67.55
CA VAL A 17 -10.60 13.49 -67.97
C VAL A 17 -11.62 14.31 -68.69
N LYS A 18 -11.99 13.91 -69.91
CA LYS A 18 -13.07 14.52 -70.72
C LYS A 18 -13.98 13.47 -71.29
N ASP A 19 -15.27 13.68 -71.08
CA ASP A 19 -16.30 12.93 -71.76
C ASP A 19 -16.62 13.49 -73.12
N PHE A 20 -16.80 12.68 -74.14
CA PHE A 20 -17.18 13.09 -75.48
C PHE A 20 -18.06 12.06 -76.15
N SER A 21 -18.88 12.50 -77.13
CA SER A 21 -19.71 11.61 -77.91
C SER A 21 -19.35 11.71 -79.40
N VAL A 22 -19.31 10.54 -80.05
CA VAL A 22 -19.06 10.49 -81.49
C VAL A 22 -20.38 10.15 -82.19
N LYS A 23 -20.80 11.03 -83.13
CA LYS A 23 -22.04 10.82 -83.93
C LYS A 23 -21.69 10.06 -85.21
N ALA A 24 -22.72 9.44 -85.83
CA ALA A 24 -22.55 8.69 -87.08
C ALA A 24 -22.10 9.61 -88.20
N GLY A 25 -20.95 9.30 -88.86
CA GLY A 25 -20.35 10.11 -89.90
C GLY A 25 -19.31 11.14 -89.47
N GLU A 26 -19.12 11.32 -88.19
CA GLU A 26 -18.10 12.21 -87.66
C GLU A 26 -16.73 11.54 -87.64
N LYS A 27 -15.79 12.13 -88.41
CA LYS A 27 -14.43 11.60 -88.60
C LYS A 27 -13.38 12.26 -87.71
N LEU A 28 -13.72 13.38 -87.07
CA LEU A 28 -12.78 14.11 -86.28
C LEU A 28 -13.53 14.73 -85.07
N VAL A 29 -12.97 14.55 -83.88
CA VAL A 29 -13.41 15.24 -82.65
C VAL A 29 -12.28 16.13 -82.21
N ASP A 30 -12.45 17.43 -82.26
CA ASP A 30 -11.46 18.41 -81.80
C ASP A 30 -11.69 18.74 -80.35
N PHE A 31 -10.68 18.47 -79.53
CA PHE A 31 -10.70 18.77 -78.09
C PHE A 31 -10.12 20.15 -77.75
N GLY A 32 -9.67 20.90 -78.76
CA GLY A 32 -9.02 22.20 -78.57
C GLY A 32 -7.69 22.03 -77.82
N THR A 33 -7.25 23.15 -77.24
CA THR A 33 -5.99 23.15 -76.43
C THR A 33 -6.32 22.74 -75.02
N LEU A 34 -5.65 21.68 -74.55
CA LEU A 34 -5.76 21.14 -73.20
C LEU A 34 -4.55 21.60 -72.41
N TYR A 35 -4.76 22.28 -71.30
CA TYR A 35 -3.71 22.70 -70.39
C TYR A 35 -3.56 21.65 -69.26
N ILE A 36 -2.37 21.09 -69.11
CA ILE A 36 -2.04 20.19 -68.03
C ILE A 36 -1.47 21.01 -66.89
N VAL A 37 -2.03 20.85 -65.71
CA VAL A 37 -1.59 21.51 -64.47
C VAL A 37 -0.66 20.58 -63.71
N ASP A 38 0.38 21.12 -63.10
CA ASP A 38 1.25 20.35 -62.23
C ASP A 38 0.41 19.80 -61.05
N ALA A 39 0.59 18.51 -60.72
CA ALA A 39 0.02 17.97 -59.51
C ALA A 39 0.84 18.60 -58.36
N SER A 40 0.30 19.65 -57.76
CA SER A 40 0.76 20.10 -56.48
C SER A 40 0.40 18.99 -55.49
N ASN A 41 1.36 18.10 -55.17
CA ASN A 41 1.27 17.36 -53.94
C ASN A 41 1.35 18.43 -52.85
N GLU A 42 0.24 18.92 -52.35
CA GLU A 42 0.15 19.42 -50.99
C GLU A 42 0.54 18.19 -50.13
N LEU A 43 1.82 18.14 -49.73
CA LEU A 43 2.22 17.35 -48.60
C LEU A 43 1.31 17.80 -47.46
N GLY A 44 0.36 16.95 -47.07
CA GLY A 44 -0.51 17.23 -45.93
C GLY A 44 0.40 17.73 -44.84
N GLN A 45 0.06 18.87 -44.29
CA GLN A 45 0.79 19.51 -43.22
C GLN A 45 1.04 18.45 -42.16
N VAL A 46 2.29 17.97 -41.99
CA VAL A 46 2.68 17.10 -40.90
C VAL A 46 2.59 17.96 -39.66
N GLU A 47 1.44 17.92 -39.03
CA GLU A 47 1.25 18.50 -37.71
C GLU A 47 2.13 17.69 -36.77
N ILE A 48 3.34 18.18 -36.53
CA ILE A 48 4.20 17.65 -35.46
C ILE A 48 3.54 18.09 -34.17
N VAL A 49 2.60 17.30 -33.71
CA VAL A 49 2.11 17.40 -32.33
C VAL A 49 3.30 16.98 -31.47
N ALA A 50 4.04 17.96 -30.98
CA ALA A 50 5.06 17.71 -29.97
C ALA A 50 4.35 17.07 -28.78
N GLN A 51 4.54 15.75 -28.57
CA GLN A 51 4.05 15.09 -27.38
C GLN A 51 4.69 15.79 -26.19
N LYS A 52 3.87 16.36 -25.33
CA LYS A 52 4.36 16.92 -24.07
C LYS A 52 5.06 15.80 -23.30
N PRO A 53 6.25 16.07 -22.74
CA PRO A 53 6.94 15.05 -21.96
C PRO A 53 6.04 14.63 -20.79
N LEU A 54 5.88 13.33 -20.60
CA LEU A 54 5.09 12.77 -19.49
C LEU A 54 5.75 13.05 -18.13
N VAL A 55 7.05 13.23 -18.09
CA VAL A 55 7.84 13.51 -16.88
C VAL A 55 8.39 14.92 -16.93
N LYS A 56 8.17 15.68 -15.87
CA LYS A 56 8.79 16.98 -15.64
C LYS A 56 9.52 16.95 -14.30
N ALA A 57 10.80 17.32 -14.31
CA ALA A 57 11.62 17.41 -13.11
C ALA A 57 11.80 18.88 -12.71
N ASP A 58 11.47 19.18 -11.46
CA ASP A 58 11.77 20.44 -10.76
C ASP A 58 12.80 20.15 -9.66
N ILE A 59 13.29 21.19 -8.98
CA ILE A 59 14.35 21.08 -7.96
C ILE A 59 13.92 20.21 -6.75
N ASP A 60 12.65 20.29 -6.36
CA ASP A 60 12.08 19.69 -5.15
C ASP A 60 11.10 18.57 -5.43
N LYS A 61 10.71 18.38 -6.70
CA LYS A 61 9.71 17.37 -7.08
C LYS A 61 9.88 16.87 -8.51
N ILE A 62 9.35 15.69 -8.74
CA ILE A 62 9.13 15.12 -10.07
C ILE A 62 7.63 15.03 -10.29
N GLU A 63 7.17 15.52 -11.43
CA GLU A 63 5.77 15.48 -11.86
C GLU A 63 5.62 14.48 -13.01
N TYR A 64 4.68 13.55 -12.87
CA TYR A 64 4.29 12.62 -13.93
C TYR A 64 2.88 12.97 -14.43
N ASN A 65 2.76 13.30 -15.69
CA ASN A 65 1.50 13.69 -16.30
C ASN A 65 0.69 12.46 -16.69
N VAL A 66 -0.26 12.08 -15.84
CA VAL A 66 -1.14 10.92 -16.05
C VAL A 66 -2.18 11.20 -17.12
N GLN A 67 -2.69 12.43 -17.21
CA GLN A 67 -3.76 12.81 -18.15
C GLN A 67 -3.36 12.63 -19.61
N ASP A 68 -2.08 12.86 -19.93
CA ASP A 68 -1.56 12.76 -21.29
C ASP A 68 -0.98 11.34 -21.59
N ASP A 69 -1.00 10.41 -20.61
CA ASP A 69 -0.59 9.01 -20.82
C ASP A 69 -1.77 8.19 -21.37
N PRO A 70 -1.64 7.55 -22.54
CA PRO A 70 -2.69 6.72 -23.11
C PRO A 70 -3.16 5.58 -22.20
N ASP A 71 -2.26 5.03 -21.39
CA ASP A 71 -2.57 3.91 -20.50
C ASP A 71 -3.47 4.32 -19.31
N ALA A 72 -3.60 5.61 -19.03
CA ALA A 72 -4.48 6.12 -17.97
C ALA A 72 -5.97 5.82 -18.23
N GLN A 73 -6.36 5.50 -19.46
CA GLN A 73 -7.75 5.18 -19.80
C GLN A 73 -8.21 3.83 -19.24
N SER A 74 -7.30 2.89 -19.07
CA SER A 74 -7.62 1.50 -18.71
C SER A 74 -7.01 1.04 -17.38
N ASN A 75 -6.07 1.79 -16.83
CA ASN A 75 -5.34 1.41 -15.63
C ASN A 75 -5.86 2.08 -14.36
N SER A 76 -5.52 1.49 -13.21
CA SER A 76 -5.67 2.13 -11.91
C SER A 76 -4.52 3.10 -11.63
N VAL A 77 -4.68 3.95 -10.62
CA VAL A 77 -3.60 4.85 -10.18
C VAL A 77 -2.39 4.04 -9.69
N LEU A 78 -2.60 2.90 -9.03
CA LEU A 78 -1.52 2.02 -8.58
C LEU A 78 -0.67 1.53 -9.76
N GLU A 79 -1.30 1.11 -10.86
CA GLU A 79 -0.58 0.68 -12.06
C GLU A 79 0.20 1.84 -12.70
N MET A 80 -0.36 3.05 -12.69
CA MET A 80 0.35 4.22 -13.19
C MET A 80 1.57 4.59 -12.34
N LEU A 81 1.55 4.30 -11.02
CA LEU A 81 2.69 4.52 -10.14
C LEU A 81 3.95 3.76 -10.58
N ARG A 82 3.79 2.60 -11.24
CA ARG A 82 4.93 1.83 -11.79
C ARG A 82 5.73 2.58 -12.85
N LYS A 83 5.12 3.60 -13.46
CA LYS A 83 5.75 4.47 -14.46
C LYS A 83 6.31 5.77 -13.88
N VAL A 84 5.97 6.08 -12.63
CA VAL A 84 6.38 7.33 -11.97
C VAL A 84 7.82 7.19 -11.49
N PRO A 85 8.75 8.07 -11.90
CA PRO A 85 10.12 8.04 -11.40
C PRO A 85 10.16 8.19 -9.87
N LEU A 86 11.14 7.53 -9.23
CA LEU A 86 11.33 7.46 -7.78
C LEU A 86 10.18 6.76 -7.01
N VAL A 87 9.23 6.15 -7.69
CA VAL A 87 8.23 5.27 -7.07
C VAL A 87 8.48 3.85 -7.53
N THR A 88 8.47 2.92 -6.60
CA THR A 88 8.58 1.48 -6.88
C THR A 88 7.35 0.79 -6.34
N VAL A 89 6.73 -0.06 -7.14
CA VAL A 89 5.62 -0.93 -6.72
C VAL A 89 6.06 -2.36 -7.01
N ASP A 90 6.21 -3.16 -5.98
CA ASP A 90 6.65 -4.55 -6.10
C ASP A 90 5.54 -5.51 -6.58
N GLY A 91 5.85 -6.79 -6.66
CA GLY A 91 4.90 -7.83 -7.09
C GLY A 91 3.77 -8.11 -6.10
N GLU A 92 3.90 -7.65 -4.86
CA GLU A 92 2.90 -7.74 -3.79
C GLU A 92 2.12 -6.43 -3.62
N ASP A 93 2.28 -5.48 -4.57
CA ASP A 93 1.67 -4.15 -4.56
C ASP A 93 2.16 -3.23 -3.42
N ASN A 94 3.31 -3.51 -2.80
CA ASN A 94 3.91 -2.60 -1.83
C ASN A 94 4.55 -1.41 -2.54
N ILE A 95 4.25 -0.21 -2.04
CA ILE A 95 4.70 1.05 -2.63
C ILE A 95 5.89 1.58 -1.83
N GLN A 96 6.93 1.99 -2.53
CA GLN A 96 8.06 2.75 -1.98
C GLN A 96 8.21 4.07 -2.74
N VAL A 97 8.47 5.13 -2.02
CA VAL A 97 8.73 6.46 -2.56
C VAL A 97 10.13 6.88 -2.18
N ASN A 98 10.95 7.20 -3.17
CA ASN A 98 12.37 7.52 -2.98
C ASN A 98 13.13 6.47 -2.16
N GLY A 99 12.84 5.17 -2.42
CA GLY A 99 13.43 4.03 -1.72
C GLY A 99 12.93 3.78 -0.30
N SER A 100 11.93 4.53 0.17
CA SER A 100 11.35 4.39 1.51
C SER A 100 9.91 3.90 1.45
N SER A 101 9.57 2.92 2.30
CA SER A 101 8.19 2.49 2.53
C SER A 101 7.41 3.44 3.46
N SER A 102 8.11 4.36 4.14
CA SER A 102 7.50 5.41 4.95
C SER A 102 7.35 6.67 4.12
N PHE A 103 6.15 6.95 3.66
CA PHE A 103 5.80 8.15 2.88
C PHE A 103 4.41 8.65 3.25
N LYS A 104 4.11 9.90 2.94
CA LYS A 104 2.77 10.47 3.10
C LYS A 104 2.11 10.69 1.75
N VAL A 105 0.80 10.48 1.70
CA VAL A 105 0.01 10.78 0.51
C VAL A 105 -0.78 12.06 0.71
N TYR A 106 -0.64 12.95 -0.27
CA TYR A 106 -1.39 14.19 -0.38
C TYR A 106 -2.33 14.11 -1.57
N VAL A 107 -3.46 14.78 -1.46
CA VAL A 107 -4.41 14.95 -2.57
C VAL A 107 -4.65 16.43 -2.76
N ASN A 108 -4.37 16.92 -3.97
CA ASN A 108 -4.46 18.33 -4.31
C ASN A 108 -3.71 19.25 -3.32
N GLY A 109 -2.53 18.81 -2.86
CA GLY A 109 -1.68 19.53 -1.92
C GLY A 109 -2.14 19.49 -0.46
N LYS A 110 -3.15 18.70 -0.12
CA LYS A 110 -3.64 18.50 1.25
C LYS A 110 -3.28 17.10 1.74
N PRO A 111 -2.83 16.94 2.99
CA PRO A 111 -2.53 15.62 3.54
C PRO A 111 -3.79 14.75 3.54
N ASN A 112 -3.62 13.49 3.16
CA ASN A 112 -4.68 12.50 3.19
C ASN A 112 -4.21 11.31 4.02
N ASN A 113 -4.57 11.29 5.29
CA ASN A 113 -4.14 10.26 6.23
C ASN A 113 -4.66 8.88 5.87
N MET A 114 -5.85 8.79 5.29
CA MET A 114 -6.42 7.54 4.83
C MET A 114 -5.56 6.89 3.73
N MET A 115 -5.21 7.67 2.71
CA MET A 115 -4.33 7.19 1.65
C MET A 115 -2.91 6.93 2.17
N SER A 116 -2.43 7.72 3.14
CA SER A 116 -1.12 7.50 3.77
C SER A 116 -1.07 6.21 4.59
N ASN A 117 -2.17 5.86 5.26
CA ASN A 117 -2.25 4.65 6.08
C ASN A 117 -2.55 3.38 5.27
N ASN A 118 -3.14 3.52 4.10
CA ASN A 118 -3.54 2.39 3.26
C ASN A 118 -3.45 2.71 1.76
N PRO A 119 -2.26 3.09 1.27
CA PRO A 119 -2.09 3.61 -0.07
C PRO A 119 -2.47 2.60 -1.16
N THR A 120 -2.06 1.35 -1.00
CA THR A 120 -2.24 0.30 -2.00
C THR A 120 -3.70 0.09 -2.35
N GLU A 121 -4.55 -0.16 -1.35
CA GLU A 121 -5.97 -0.48 -1.59
C GLU A 121 -6.72 0.70 -2.22
N VAL A 122 -6.44 1.91 -1.74
CA VAL A 122 -7.08 3.11 -2.27
C VAL A 122 -6.64 3.37 -3.70
N LEU A 123 -5.33 3.37 -3.97
CA LEU A 123 -4.79 3.68 -5.29
C LEU A 123 -5.10 2.60 -6.33
N LYS A 124 -5.24 1.35 -5.90
CA LYS A 124 -5.71 0.24 -6.74
C LYS A 124 -7.16 0.41 -7.18
N SER A 125 -7.99 0.98 -6.32
CA SER A 125 -9.41 1.22 -6.60
C SER A 125 -9.68 2.51 -7.38
N MET A 126 -8.69 3.40 -7.49
CA MET A 126 -8.84 4.68 -8.20
C MET A 126 -8.54 4.53 -9.70
N PRO A 127 -9.48 4.89 -10.60
CA PRO A 127 -9.19 4.93 -12.02
C PRO A 127 -8.19 6.03 -12.35
N ALA A 128 -7.19 5.73 -13.18
CA ALA A 128 -6.12 6.67 -13.48
C ALA A 128 -6.59 7.90 -14.28
N ASN A 129 -7.65 7.78 -15.09
CA ASN A 129 -8.24 8.90 -15.84
C ASN A 129 -8.85 9.98 -14.94
N SER A 130 -9.03 9.69 -13.63
CA SER A 130 -9.47 10.69 -12.65
C SER A 130 -8.32 11.57 -12.13
N ILE A 131 -7.08 11.24 -12.50
CA ILE A 131 -5.86 11.93 -12.05
C ILE A 131 -5.33 12.82 -13.18
N LYS A 132 -4.94 14.04 -12.84
CA LYS A 132 -4.29 14.95 -13.75
C LYS A 132 -2.78 14.63 -13.83
N HIS A 133 -2.12 14.66 -12.71
CA HIS A 133 -0.71 14.31 -12.58
C HIS A 133 -0.39 13.80 -11.16
N ILE A 134 0.73 13.15 -11.03
CA ILE A 134 1.29 12.66 -9.76
C ILE A 134 2.61 13.40 -9.53
N GLU A 135 2.78 13.98 -8.35
CA GLU A 135 4.01 14.63 -7.94
C GLU A 135 4.71 13.79 -6.87
N VAL A 136 5.98 13.52 -7.06
CA VAL A 136 6.87 12.92 -6.07
C VAL A 136 7.74 14.02 -5.49
N ILE A 137 7.49 14.39 -4.23
CA ILE A 137 8.20 15.46 -3.54
C ILE A 137 9.28 14.80 -2.67
N THR A 138 10.53 14.96 -3.10
CA THR A 138 11.70 14.32 -2.45
C THR A 138 12.32 15.16 -1.37
N ASN A 139 12.13 16.47 -1.44
CA ASN A 139 12.62 17.42 -0.44
C ASN A 139 11.45 18.29 0.04
N PRO A 140 10.59 17.73 0.91
CA PRO A 140 9.45 18.46 1.42
C PRO A 140 9.91 19.59 2.32
N GLY A 141 9.67 20.84 1.90
CA GLY A 141 9.93 22.01 2.70
C GLY A 141 8.96 22.15 3.87
N PRO A 142 9.05 23.24 4.65
CA PRO A 142 8.23 23.48 5.86
C PRO A 142 6.71 23.50 5.60
N LYS A 143 6.30 23.57 4.34
CA LYS A 143 4.91 23.48 3.90
C LYS A 143 4.28 22.11 4.17
N TYR A 144 5.10 21.08 4.19
CA TYR A 144 4.65 19.70 4.33
C TYR A 144 5.02 19.18 5.71
N ASP A 145 4.06 18.60 6.42
CA ASP A 145 4.35 17.83 7.64
C ASP A 145 4.93 16.47 7.25
N ALA A 146 6.22 16.47 6.95
CA ALA A 146 6.95 15.32 6.40
C ALA A 146 8.07 14.83 7.32
N GLU A 147 8.00 15.12 8.61
CA GLU A 147 8.98 14.64 9.57
C GLU A 147 9.00 13.10 9.61
N GLY A 148 10.18 12.52 9.43
CA GLY A 148 10.41 11.08 9.50
C GLY A 148 9.95 10.26 8.30
N VAL A 149 9.63 10.87 7.14
CA VAL A 149 9.23 10.15 5.93
C VAL A 149 10.23 10.36 4.78
N GLY A 150 10.34 9.35 3.90
CA GLY A 150 11.25 9.37 2.74
C GLY A 150 10.78 10.27 1.59
N GLY A 151 9.54 10.75 1.64
CA GLY A 151 8.97 11.61 0.61
C GLY A 151 7.45 11.76 0.71
N ILE A 152 6.90 12.57 -0.19
CA ILE A 152 5.45 12.79 -0.30
C ILE A 152 5.01 12.44 -1.72
N LEU A 153 3.96 11.67 -1.81
CA LEU A 153 3.24 11.38 -3.04
C LEU A 153 2.00 12.28 -3.11
N ASN A 154 2.03 13.32 -3.95
CA ASN A 154 0.89 14.21 -4.12
C ASN A 154 0.13 13.85 -5.40
N ILE A 155 -1.12 13.46 -5.25
CA ILE A 155 -2.02 13.09 -6.33
C ILE A 155 -2.91 14.27 -6.66
N VAL A 156 -2.77 14.81 -7.86
CA VAL A 156 -3.59 15.92 -8.34
C VAL A 156 -4.70 15.37 -9.24
N THR A 157 -5.94 15.58 -8.83
CA THR A 157 -7.13 15.05 -9.51
C THR A 157 -7.63 15.98 -10.61
N VAL A 158 -8.37 15.43 -11.57
CA VAL A 158 -9.07 16.20 -12.60
C VAL A 158 -10.36 16.76 -11.99
N GLY A 159 -10.54 18.09 -12.04
CA GLY A 159 -11.75 18.76 -11.53
C GLY A 159 -11.80 18.95 -10.02
N SER A 160 -12.98 19.20 -9.47
CA SER A 160 -13.20 19.50 -8.05
C SER A 160 -13.14 18.29 -7.10
N GLY A 161 -12.72 17.13 -7.58
CA GLY A 161 -12.53 15.91 -6.81
C GLY A 161 -13.38 14.75 -7.29
N LEU A 162 -12.92 13.55 -6.99
CA LEU A 162 -13.66 12.31 -7.18
C LEU A 162 -14.84 12.30 -6.22
N GLU A 163 -16.03 12.09 -6.74
CA GLU A 163 -17.22 11.72 -5.96
C GLU A 163 -17.52 10.24 -6.18
N GLY A 164 -17.96 9.56 -5.16
CA GLY A 164 -18.30 8.16 -5.24
C GLY A 164 -17.98 7.39 -3.98
N TYR A 165 -18.03 6.08 -4.11
CA TYR A 165 -17.68 5.17 -3.04
C TYR A 165 -16.83 4.02 -3.56
N THR A 166 -16.02 3.49 -2.67
CA THR A 166 -15.23 2.28 -2.90
C THR A 166 -15.36 1.38 -1.69
N ALA A 167 -15.49 0.08 -1.90
CA ALA A 167 -15.48 -0.91 -0.84
C ALA A 167 -14.64 -2.12 -1.29
N THR A 168 -13.81 -2.60 -0.35
CA THR A 168 -12.98 -3.79 -0.54
C THR A 168 -13.24 -4.74 0.62
N PHE A 169 -13.40 -6.02 0.32
CA PHE A 169 -13.51 -7.08 1.31
C PHE A 169 -12.39 -8.09 1.05
N SER A 170 -11.74 -8.53 2.11
CA SER A 170 -10.68 -9.52 2.07
C SER A 170 -10.97 -10.63 3.07
N ALA A 171 -10.62 -11.86 2.71
CA ALA A 171 -10.66 -13.00 3.60
C ALA A 171 -9.47 -13.90 3.32
N ASN A 172 -8.89 -14.43 4.38
CA ASN A 172 -7.80 -15.39 4.30
C ASN A 172 -8.05 -16.53 5.27
N VAL A 173 -7.72 -17.72 4.83
CA VAL A 173 -7.79 -18.94 5.64
C VAL A 173 -6.52 -19.73 5.44
N SER A 174 -5.96 -20.21 6.52
CA SER A 174 -4.78 -21.08 6.52
C SER A 174 -4.97 -22.23 7.49
N ASN A 175 -4.05 -23.18 7.49
CA ASN A 175 -4.03 -24.26 8.46
C ASN A 175 -3.74 -23.80 9.91
N ARG A 176 -3.40 -22.53 10.09
CA ARG A 176 -3.05 -21.93 11.39
C ARG A 176 -3.94 -20.77 11.79
N GLY A 177 -4.98 -20.47 11.01
CA GLY A 177 -5.86 -19.38 11.37
C GLY A 177 -6.72 -18.90 10.23
N ALA A 178 -7.50 -17.89 10.53
CA ALA A 178 -8.37 -17.24 9.57
C ALA A 178 -8.41 -15.74 9.87
N GLY A 179 -8.61 -14.96 8.83
CA GLY A 179 -8.74 -13.53 8.96
C GLY A 179 -9.64 -12.95 7.90
N GLY A 180 -10.02 -11.72 8.11
CA GLY A 180 -10.78 -10.98 7.13
C GLY A 180 -10.74 -9.48 7.41
N GLY A 181 -11.03 -8.73 6.38
CA GLY A 181 -11.06 -7.28 6.46
C GLY A 181 -12.11 -6.67 5.56
N ALA A 182 -12.51 -5.48 5.94
CA ALA A 182 -13.36 -4.62 5.13
C ALA A 182 -12.76 -3.22 5.13
N PHE A 183 -12.75 -2.60 3.97
CA PHE A 183 -12.39 -1.21 3.77
C PHE A 183 -13.50 -0.55 2.95
N GLY A 184 -13.84 0.68 3.32
CA GLY A 184 -14.78 1.48 2.56
C GLY A 184 -14.43 2.96 2.62
N THR A 185 -14.62 3.65 1.54
CA THR A 185 -14.55 5.11 1.47
C THR A 185 -15.73 5.64 0.67
N ILE A 186 -16.22 6.81 1.09
CA ILE A 186 -17.23 7.57 0.37
C ILE A 186 -16.78 9.02 0.31
N LYS A 187 -16.86 9.61 -0.86
CA LYS A 187 -16.70 11.05 -1.06
C LYS A 187 -17.96 11.62 -1.69
N SER A 188 -18.56 12.58 -1.02
CA SER A 188 -19.73 13.32 -1.50
C SER A 188 -19.51 14.80 -1.22
N GLY A 189 -19.37 15.59 -2.27
CA GLY A 189 -19.09 17.01 -2.20
C GLY A 189 -17.82 17.29 -1.37
N LYS A 190 -18.01 17.98 -0.25
CA LYS A 190 -16.94 18.40 0.67
C LYS A 190 -16.57 17.38 1.74
N LEU A 191 -17.34 16.30 1.87
CA LEU A 191 -17.17 15.28 2.89
C LEU A 191 -16.51 14.05 2.28
N THR A 192 -15.45 13.57 2.92
CA THR A 192 -14.85 12.26 2.66
C THR A 192 -14.87 11.47 3.97
N VAL A 193 -15.38 10.26 3.92
CA VAL A 193 -15.38 9.34 5.08
C VAL A 193 -14.79 8.02 4.64
N SER A 194 -13.94 7.47 5.47
CA SER A 194 -13.30 6.18 5.24
C SER A 194 -13.31 5.37 6.51
N ALA A 195 -13.51 4.09 6.37
CA ALA A 195 -13.44 3.15 7.46
C ALA A 195 -12.74 1.86 7.01
N ARG A 196 -11.97 1.30 7.91
CA ARG A 196 -11.30 0.02 7.75
C ARG A 196 -11.45 -0.80 9.02
N TYR A 197 -11.66 -2.10 8.85
CA TYR A 197 -11.61 -3.06 9.94
C TYR A 197 -10.95 -4.35 9.46
N ASN A 198 -10.07 -4.91 10.31
CA ASN A 198 -9.45 -6.21 10.07
C ASN A 198 -9.51 -7.03 11.36
N TYR A 199 -9.73 -8.31 11.18
CA TYR A 199 -9.66 -9.30 12.23
C TYR A 199 -8.82 -10.49 11.77
N ASN A 200 -7.92 -10.95 12.62
CA ASN A 200 -7.11 -12.13 12.38
C ASN A 200 -7.14 -13.01 13.63
N TYR A 201 -7.38 -14.27 13.42
CA TYR A 201 -7.23 -15.33 14.40
C TYR A 201 -6.06 -16.22 13.99
N ASN A 202 -5.18 -16.53 14.95
CA ASN A 202 -4.04 -17.39 14.74
C ASN A 202 -4.03 -18.50 15.79
N ASP A 203 -4.02 -19.73 15.31
CA ASP A 203 -3.83 -20.92 16.15
C ASP A 203 -2.37 -21.37 16.05
N GLN A 204 -1.75 -21.49 17.19
CA GLN A 204 -0.40 -22.01 17.32
C GLN A 204 -0.50 -23.47 17.72
N PRO A 205 -0.29 -24.41 16.79
CA PRO A 205 -0.27 -25.82 17.12
C PRO A 205 0.84 -26.10 18.12
N ARG A 206 0.78 -27.27 18.76
CA ARG A 206 1.78 -27.63 19.75
C ARG A 206 3.18 -27.57 19.17
N ASN A 207 4.01 -26.73 19.77
CA ASN A 207 5.44 -26.64 19.52
C ASN A 207 6.17 -27.43 20.59
N TYR A 208 7.26 -28.07 20.21
CA TYR A 208 8.15 -28.80 21.11
C TYR A 208 9.47 -28.05 21.20
N SER A 209 10.03 -27.97 22.40
CA SER A 209 11.33 -27.40 22.67
C SER A 209 12.09 -28.30 23.62
N SER A 210 13.34 -28.59 23.34
CA SER A 210 14.23 -29.33 24.22
C SER A 210 15.56 -28.60 24.27
N GLY A 211 16.24 -28.74 25.37
CA GLY A 211 17.59 -28.21 25.55
C GLY A 211 18.28 -28.81 26.74
N SER A 212 19.57 -28.55 26.79
CA SER A 212 20.41 -29.02 27.88
C SER A 212 21.36 -27.88 28.29
N GLN A 213 21.56 -27.77 29.60
CA GLN A 213 22.55 -26.89 30.19
C GLN A 213 23.54 -27.75 30.96
N HIS A 214 24.78 -27.77 30.51
CA HIS A 214 25.85 -28.54 31.16
C HIS A 214 26.85 -27.59 31.80
N VAL A 215 27.29 -27.96 32.99
CA VAL A 215 28.34 -27.21 33.70
C VAL A 215 29.70 -27.65 33.11
N THR A 216 30.54 -26.66 32.76
CA THR A 216 31.90 -26.94 32.27
C THR A 216 32.74 -27.62 33.37
N PRO A 217 33.64 -28.53 33.01
CA PRO A 217 34.45 -29.25 34.00
C PRO A 217 35.19 -28.33 34.97
N GLU A 218 35.64 -27.19 34.52
CA GLU A 218 36.38 -26.20 35.33
C GLU A 218 35.47 -25.45 36.31
N ALA A 219 34.16 -25.45 36.11
CA ALA A 219 33.15 -24.73 36.92
C ALA A 219 32.35 -25.67 37.83
N VAL A 220 32.65 -26.98 37.86
CA VAL A 220 31.96 -27.96 38.71
C VAL A 220 32.24 -27.67 40.19
N THR A 221 31.17 -27.52 40.95
CA THR A 221 31.16 -27.40 42.40
C THR A 221 30.30 -28.51 43.01
N GLU A 222 30.35 -28.67 44.33
CA GLU A 222 29.57 -29.69 45.05
C GLU A 222 28.05 -29.59 44.80
N ASN A 223 27.55 -28.38 44.48
CA ASN A 223 26.12 -28.11 44.21
C ASN A 223 25.81 -27.94 42.71
N SER A 224 26.76 -28.24 41.83
CA SER A 224 26.52 -28.11 40.38
C SER A 224 25.67 -29.26 39.87
N SER A 225 24.74 -28.93 38.94
CA SER A 225 23.94 -29.92 38.21
C SER A 225 23.85 -29.57 36.74
N ASN A 226 23.82 -30.60 35.90
CA ASN A 226 23.35 -30.45 34.53
C ASN A 226 21.82 -30.42 34.54
N LEU A 227 21.21 -29.64 33.66
CA LEU A 227 19.77 -29.53 33.55
C LEU A 227 19.34 -29.79 32.09
N ASP A 228 18.57 -30.84 31.91
CA ASP A 228 17.92 -31.17 30.66
C ASP A 228 16.44 -30.79 30.76
N TYR A 229 15.88 -30.26 29.67
CA TYR A 229 14.45 -29.97 29.62
C TYR A 229 13.83 -30.37 28.29
N ASP A 230 12.60 -30.84 28.36
CA ASP A 230 11.73 -31.12 27.22
C ASP A 230 10.36 -30.47 27.46
N GLY A 231 9.95 -29.63 26.54
CA GLY A 231 8.76 -28.86 26.71
C GLY A 231 7.85 -28.85 25.48
N SER A 232 6.60 -28.63 25.74
CA SER A 232 5.61 -28.36 24.69
C SER A 232 4.72 -27.16 25.04
N ASN A 233 4.41 -26.39 24.06
CA ASN A 233 3.52 -25.24 24.21
C ASN A 233 2.53 -25.17 23.05
N LYS A 234 1.27 -24.89 23.35
CA LYS A 234 0.22 -24.59 22.37
C LYS A 234 -0.47 -23.30 22.75
N GLY A 235 -0.95 -22.57 21.76
CA GLY A 235 -1.62 -21.31 22.02
C GLY A 235 -2.54 -20.90 20.90
N HIS A 236 -3.30 -19.88 21.15
CA HIS A 236 -4.08 -19.19 20.13
C HIS A 236 -4.17 -17.72 20.48
N GLY A 237 -4.31 -16.92 19.45
CA GLY A 237 -4.43 -15.48 19.60
C GLY A 237 -5.38 -14.88 18.58
N SER A 238 -5.83 -13.68 18.88
CA SER A 238 -6.55 -12.87 17.93
C SER A 238 -6.03 -11.45 17.93
N PHE A 239 -6.10 -10.83 16.78
CA PHE A 239 -5.74 -9.45 16.57
C PHE A 239 -6.84 -8.77 15.75
N GLN A 240 -7.21 -7.57 16.15
CA GLN A 240 -8.14 -6.74 15.41
C GLN A 240 -7.63 -5.32 15.30
N SER A 241 -7.90 -4.70 14.18
CA SER A 241 -7.60 -3.29 13.95
C SER A 241 -8.74 -2.64 13.18
N GLY A 242 -9.12 -1.47 13.61
CA GLY A 242 -10.11 -0.63 12.96
C GLY A 242 -9.64 0.80 12.89
N SER A 243 -9.96 1.50 11.82
CA SER A 243 -9.76 2.94 11.73
C SER A 243 -10.92 3.57 10.97
N MET A 244 -11.25 4.79 11.36
CA MET A 244 -12.20 5.64 10.67
C MET A 244 -11.60 7.03 10.56
N GLU A 245 -11.73 7.64 9.41
CA GLU A 245 -11.35 9.01 9.17
C GLU A 245 -12.47 9.73 8.43
N ALA A 246 -12.77 10.93 8.87
CA ALA A 246 -13.70 11.82 8.20
C ALA A 246 -13.01 13.17 7.95
N SER A 247 -13.00 13.63 6.73
CA SER A 247 -12.46 14.94 6.37
C SER A 247 -13.54 15.80 5.71
N TYR A 248 -13.62 17.04 6.14
CA TYR A 248 -14.57 18.02 5.63
C TYR A 248 -13.85 19.26 5.11
N GLU A 249 -13.98 19.50 3.81
CA GLU A 249 -13.45 20.67 3.13
C GLU A 249 -14.38 21.87 3.34
N ILE A 250 -14.14 22.71 4.34
CA ILE A 250 -14.94 23.92 4.58
C ILE A 250 -14.96 24.78 3.32
N ASP A 251 -13.76 25.01 2.77
CA ASP A 251 -13.51 25.68 1.48
C ASP A 251 -12.14 25.24 0.92
N THR A 252 -11.71 25.87 -0.17
CA THR A 252 -10.42 25.56 -0.83
C THR A 252 -9.18 25.73 0.05
N LEU A 253 -9.30 26.50 1.13
CA LEU A 253 -8.20 26.86 2.03
C LEU A 253 -8.30 26.19 3.41
N ARG A 254 -9.45 25.62 3.79
CA ARG A 254 -9.70 25.09 5.13
C ARG A 254 -10.20 23.66 5.08
N LEU A 255 -9.57 22.81 5.89
CA LEU A 255 -9.88 21.40 6.04
C LEU A 255 -10.01 21.06 7.53
N VAL A 256 -11.00 20.27 7.88
CA VAL A 256 -11.11 19.61 9.18
C VAL A 256 -11.03 18.11 8.94
N THR A 257 -10.18 17.42 9.70
CA THR A 257 -10.07 15.97 9.68
C THR A 257 -10.31 15.43 11.08
N MET A 258 -11.12 14.41 11.18
CA MET A 258 -11.35 13.63 12.38
C MET A 258 -10.87 12.21 12.15
N SER A 259 -10.10 11.67 13.08
CA SER A 259 -9.59 10.30 13.03
C SER A 259 -9.95 9.53 14.28
N PHE A 260 -10.24 8.26 14.11
CA PHE A 260 -10.45 7.29 15.17
C PHE A 260 -9.74 5.99 14.80
N GLY A 261 -9.00 5.44 15.75
CA GLY A 261 -8.31 4.17 15.62
C GLY A 261 -8.63 3.24 16.79
N LEU A 262 -8.79 1.98 16.47
CA LEU A 262 -8.91 0.89 17.42
C LEU A 262 -8.01 -0.24 16.97
N TRP A 263 -7.14 -0.72 17.84
CA TRP A 263 -6.38 -1.93 17.60
C TRP A 263 -6.16 -2.68 18.90
N GLY A 264 -6.16 -3.99 18.82
CA GLY A 264 -6.04 -4.80 20.03
C GLY A 264 -6.03 -6.27 19.72
N GLY A 265 -5.67 -7.03 20.72
CA GLY A 265 -5.61 -8.46 20.60
C GLY A 265 -5.45 -9.14 21.94
N GLY A 266 -5.31 -10.44 21.86
CA GLY A 266 -5.03 -11.25 23.02
C GLY A 266 -4.47 -12.60 22.61
N ASN A 267 -3.63 -13.14 23.47
CA ASN A 267 -3.06 -14.47 23.32
C ASN A 267 -3.37 -15.29 24.55
N LYS A 268 -3.61 -16.58 24.33
CA LYS A 268 -3.65 -17.59 25.37
C LYS A 268 -2.67 -18.68 25.00
N SER A 269 -1.84 -19.09 25.95
CA SER A 269 -0.92 -20.21 25.77
C SER A 269 -0.93 -21.13 26.98
N ASN A 270 -0.79 -22.42 26.72
CA ASN A 270 -0.64 -23.45 27.73
C ASN A 270 0.52 -24.31 27.33
N GLY A 271 1.45 -24.52 28.25
CA GLY A 271 2.64 -25.35 28.05
C GLY A 271 2.95 -26.24 29.25
N SER A 272 3.69 -27.28 29.01
CA SER A 272 4.34 -28.13 30.01
C SER A 272 5.80 -28.23 29.62
N THR A 273 6.66 -28.13 30.62
CA THR A 273 8.10 -28.37 30.45
C THR A 273 8.57 -29.30 31.58
N ASP A 274 9.14 -30.40 31.20
CA ASP A 274 9.74 -31.39 32.12
C ASP A 274 11.22 -31.07 32.26
N TYR A 275 11.70 -31.02 33.49
CA TYR A 275 13.08 -30.72 33.83
C TYR A 275 13.71 -31.90 34.58
N ILE A 276 14.90 -32.24 34.19
CA ILE A 276 15.68 -33.31 34.80
C ILE A 276 17.08 -32.76 35.14
N ALA A 277 17.42 -32.80 36.42
CA ALA A 277 18.74 -32.41 36.89
C ALA A 277 19.59 -33.65 37.18
N THR A 278 20.82 -33.68 36.68
CA THR A 278 21.76 -34.78 36.81
C THR A 278 23.11 -34.30 37.34
N PHE A 279 23.90 -35.21 37.94
CA PHE A 279 25.26 -34.88 38.35
C PHE A 279 26.16 -34.60 37.14
N PRO A 280 27.01 -33.57 37.19
CA PRO A 280 27.91 -33.23 36.08
C PRO A 280 28.89 -34.35 35.73
N GLU A 281 29.33 -35.12 36.73
CA GLU A 281 30.33 -36.19 36.57
C GLU A 281 29.75 -37.52 36.09
N ASN A 282 28.44 -37.73 36.24
CA ASN A 282 27.78 -38.97 35.87
C ASN A 282 26.36 -38.75 35.36
N ILE A 283 26.24 -38.47 34.09
CA ILE A 283 24.96 -38.24 33.41
C ILE A 283 24.03 -39.46 33.40
N ASN A 284 24.56 -40.67 33.64
CA ASN A 284 23.79 -41.92 33.71
C ASN A 284 23.35 -42.26 35.14
N ALA A 285 23.68 -41.45 36.14
CA ALA A 285 23.20 -41.61 37.51
C ALA A 285 21.70 -41.31 37.60
N ALA A 286 21.07 -41.76 38.68
CA ALA A 286 19.71 -41.32 38.97
C ALA A 286 19.64 -39.80 39.05
N PRO A 287 18.53 -39.17 38.58
CA PRO A 287 18.37 -37.73 38.66
C PRO A 287 18.50 -37.22 40.10
N ILE A 288 19.11 -36.05 40.27
CA ILE A 288 19.17 -35.37 41.56
C ILE A 288 17.74 -34.92 41.92
N TYR A 289 17.05 -34.33 40.95
CA TYR A 289 15.63 -34.00 41.02
C TYR A 289 15.03 -33.95 39.61
N SER A 290 13.73 -34.14 39.53
CA SER A 290 12.95 -33.88 38.33
C SER A 290 11.59 -33.28 38.68
N TYR A 291 11.10 -32.42 37.78
CA TYR A 291 9.81 -31.79 37.95
C TYR A 291 9.22 -31.35 36.63
N SER A 292 7.90 -31.22 36.60
CA SER A 292 7.17 -30.67 35.50
C SER A 292 6.64 -29.27 35.87
N ALA A 293 6.83 -28.30 34.95
CA ALA A 293 6.27 -26.95 35.07
C ALA A 293 5.14 -26.77 34.08
N PHE A 294 3.93 -26.52 34.59
CA PHE A 294 2.75 -26.25 33.78
C PHE A 294 2.52 -24.73 33.71
N ASN A 295 2.67 -24.18 32.53
CA ASN A 295 2.54 -22.75 32.32
C ASN A 295 1.22 -22.42 31.62
N ARG A 296 0.47 -21.47 32.17
CA ARG A 296 -0.68 -20.83 31.53
C ARG A 296 -0.45 -19.35 31.44
N SER A 297 -0.59 -18.80 30.26
CA SER A 297 -0.52 -17.36 30.06
C SER A 297 -1.70 -16.87 29.27
N LYS A 298 -2.24 -15.73 29.71
CA LYS A 298 -3.31 -15.00 29.02
C LYS A 298 -2.91 -13.54 29.01
N SER A 299 -2.79 -12.98 27.82
CA SER A 299 -2.56 -11.55 27.66
C SER A 299 -3.66 -10.93 26.81
N SER A 300 -4.04 -9.72 27.13
CA SER A 300 -4.94 -8.90 26.33
C SER A 300 -4.50 -7.46 26.37
N TRP A 301 -4.60 -6.81 25.25
CA TRP A 301 -4.24 -5.41 25.09
C TRP A 301 -5.13 -4.77 24.04
N TYR A 302 -5.42 -3.49 24.22
CA TYR A 302 -6.07 -2.69 23.19
C TYR A 302 -5.57 -1.27 23.22
N SER A 303 -5.68 -0.59 22.11
CA SER A 303 -5.41 0.84 21.98
C SER A 303 -6.59 1.51 21.30
N ILE A 304 -6.99 2.63 21.84
CA ILE A 304 -7.95 3.53 21.22
C ILE A 304 -7.22 4.85 21.02
N ASP A 305 -7.27 5.35 19.81
CA ASP A 305 -6.75 6.66 19.46
C ASP A 305 -7.81 7.47 18.75
N GLY A 306 -7.79 8.77 18.98
CA GLY A 306 -8.68 9.73 18.36
C GLY A 306 -7.95 11.04 18.09
N GLY A 307 -8.34 11.73 17.03
CA GLY A 307 -7.73 12.99 16.65
C GLY A 307 -8.69 13.91 15.92
N ILE A 308 -8.45 15.21 16.08
CA ILE A 308 -9.10 16.26 15.30
C ILE A 308 -8.00 17.22 14.86
N ASP A 309 -7.93 17.44 13.55
CA ASP A 309 -7.01 18.37 12.92
C ASP A 309 -7.80 19.45 12.18
N TYR A 310 -7.47 20.71 12.44
CA TYR A 310 -7.92 21.83 11.63
C TYR A 310 -6.75 22.43 10.89
N GLN A 311 -6.84 22.47 9.58
CA GLN A 311 -5.82 23.00 8.69
C GLN A 311 -6.32 24.21 7.93
N ARG A 312 -5.52 25.27 7.92
CA ARG A 312 -5.77 26.49 7.14
C ARG A 312 -4.58 26.82 6.25
N LEU A 313 -4.80 26.81 4.95
CA LEU A 313 -3.88 27.36 3.96
C LEU A 313 -4.11 28.87 3.84
N PHE A 314 -3.05 29.63 3.66
CA PHE A 314 -3.15 31.06 3.41
C PHE A 314 -2.95 31.35 1.90
N LYS A 315 -3.47 32.48 1.43
CA LYS A 315 -3.28 32.91 0.03
C LYS A 315 -1.80 33.20 -0.30
N VAL A 316 -1.00 33.47 0.71
CA VAL A 316 0.46 33.62 0.56
C VAL A 316 1.05 32.22 0.38
N LYS A 317 1.85 32.07 -0.68
CA LYS A 317 2.50 30.80 -1.03
C LYS A 317 3.24 30.22 0.19
N ASP A 318 3.11 28.91 0.40
CA ASP A 318 3.80 28.13 1.42
C ASP A 318 3.50 28.48 2.88
N ARG A 319 2.37 29.15 3.15
CA ARG A 319 1.90 29.39 4.51
C ARG A 319 0.70 28.50 4.86
N MET A 320 0.85 27.76 5.95
CA MET A 320 -0.18 26.87 6.50
C MET A 320 -0.19 26.98 8.02
N LEU A 321 -1.36 26.84 8.61
CA LEU A 321 -1.55 26.73 10.05
C LEU A 321 -2.34 25.43 10.31
N THR A 322 -1.85 24.61 11.23
CA THR A 322 -2.53 23.38 11.65
C THR A 322 -2.70 23.40 13.16
N PHE A 323 -3.92 23.11 13.61
CA PHE A 323 -4.21 22.79 15.00
C PHE A 323 -4.60 21.32 15.09
N SER A 324 -3.90 20.59 15.96
CA SER A 324 -4.12 19.17 16.18
C SER A 324 -4.42 18.89 17.65
N TYR A 325 -5.44 18.09 17.90
CA TYR A 325 -5.72 17.49 19.20
C TYR A 325 -5.78 15.98 19.05
N LYS A 326 -4.99 15.26 19.85
CA LYS A 326 -4.93 13.80 19.80
C LYS A 326 -5.05 13.22 21.21
N ILE A 327 -5.77 12.11 21.31
CA ILE A 327 -5.93 11.32 22.52
C ILE A 327 -5.63 9.86 22.20
N ASN A 328 -4.91 9.19 23.10
CA ASN A 328 -4.76 7.75 23.01
C ASN A 328 -4.80 7.09 24.39
N THR A 329 -5.19 5.82 24.43
CA THR A 329 -5.14 4.98 25.61
C THR A 329 -4.70 3.57 25.20
N ARG A 330 -3.86 2.93 26.05
CA ARG A 330 -3.26 1.62 25.74
C ARG A 330 -3.20 0.73 26.99
N PRO A 331 -4.34 0.26 27.53
CA PRO A 331 -4.31 -0.70 28.61
C PRO A 331 -3.83 -2.07 28.12
N GLN A 332 -3.09 -2.74 28.98
CA GLN A 332 -2.58 -4.09 28.77
C GLN A 332 -2.76 -4.88 30.06
N THR A 333 -3.25 -6.09 29.96
CA THR A 333 -3.34 -7.04 31.06
C THR A 333 -2.61 -8.33 30.66
N SER A 334 -1.81 -8.85 31.55
CA SER A 334 -1.13 -10.13 31.37
C SER A 334 -1.23 -10.92 32.66
N ASP A 335 -1.85 -12.09 32.58
CA ASP A 335 -1.94 -13.05 33.65
C ASP A 335 -1.08 -14.26 33.28
N SER A 336 -0.14 -14.61 34.18
CA SER A 336 0.69 -15.79 34.03
C SER A 336 0.61 -16.62 35.28
N TYR A 337 0.40 -17.90 35.12
CA TYR A 337 0.32 -18.88 36.20
C TYR A 337 1.21 -20.04 35.85
N THR A 338 2.04 -20.43 36.82
CA THR A 338 2.92 -21.60 36.72
C THR A 338 2.67 -22.53 37.90
N GLU A 339 2.42 -23.79 37.63
CA GLU A 339 2.23 -24.84 38.59
C GLU A 339 3.39 -25.85 38.44
N TYR A 340 3.95 -26.27 39.54
CA TYR A 340 5.05 -27.23 39.57
C TYR A 340 4.56 -28.54 40.14
N GLU A 341 4.88 -29.63 39.47
CA GLU A 341 4.70 -31.00 39.96
C GLU A 341 6.09 -31.65 40.12
N ILE A 342 6.39 -32.08 41.32
CA ILE A 342 7.71 -32.70 41.65
C ILE A 342 7.60 -34.21 41.44
N ASP A 343 8.40 -34.75 40.51
CA ASP A 343 8.42 -36.17 40.20
C ASP A 343 9.41 -36.90 41.09
N ASN A 344 10.60 -36.33 41.33
CA ASN A 344 11.64 -36.94 42.11
C ASN A 344 12.59 -35.90 42.73
N GLY A 345 13.07 -36.18 43.95
CA GLY A 345 14.04 -35.35 44.64
C GLY A 345 13.49 -33.96 45.06
N TYR A 346 14.36 -33.09 45.48
CA TYR A 346 14.02 -31.73 45.93
C TYR A 346 15.09 -30.76 45.46
N ASN A 347 14.66 -29.68 44.84
CA ASN A 347 15.55 -28.57 44.50
C ASN A 347 15.62 -27.59 45.68
N PRO A 348 16.81 -27.37 46.30
CA PRO A 348 16.96 -26.45 47.42
C PRO A 348 16.49 -25.01 47.12
N ASP A 349 16.58 -24.58 45.87
CA ASP A 349 16.20 -23.25 45.46
C ASP A 349 14.68 -23.01 45.52
N TRP A 350 13.87 -24.04 45.77
CA TRP A 350 12.42 -23.93 45.90
C TRP A 350 11.92 -23.70 47.31
N ALA A 351 12.81 -23.72 48.30
CA ALA A 351 12.42 -23.48 49.68
C ALA A 351 11.66 -22.18 49.90
N ASP A 352 11.99 -21.15 49.10
CA ASP A 352 11.37 -19.82 49.18
C ASP A 352 10.02 -19.73 48.46
N TYR A 353 9.65 -20.69 47.62
CA TYR A 353 8.40 -20.71 46.86
C TYR A 353 7.33 -21.67 47.41
N LEU A 354 7.69 -22.55 48.32
CA LEU A 354 6.79 -23.53 48.91
C LEU A 354 6.29 -23.13 50.31
N ASN A 355 6.70 -21.96 50.81
CA ASN A 355 6.22 -21.33 52.02
C ASN A 355 5.36 -20.10 51.63
#